data_7bf5391b9b8d0a532a0014e8ff324e30
#
_entry.id   7bf5391b9b8d0a532a0014e8ff324e30
#
_cell.length_a   1.000
_cell.length_b   1.000
_cell.length_c   1.000
_cell.angle_alpha   90.00
_cell.angle_beta   90.00
_cell.angle_gamma   90.00
#
_symmetry.space_group_name_H-M   'P 1'
#
loop_
_entity.id
_entity.type
_entity.pdbx_description
1 polymer ?
#
loop_
_entity_poly.entity_id
_entity_poly.type
_entity_poly.pdbx_seq_one_letter_code
_entity_poly.pdbx_strand_id
1 'polypeptide(L)'
;MLHFLSSKTELHRIAALVQNIVSKKSSLPIMTNFLLSARDGVLKIYASDLEVTALATLPCRVLKEGNICLKAAMFSELVKELPEGAVEFEVTQNQRVSVTAGAARLTLVGVNGDEFPGLRGIGLPLRGRIVAHHLSEMISKTIYAVSNDEARYHLNGICFEISQGSGHTTELRAIALDGHRLAVVSRPCLPPSVSEQVIVPRKGLAELRRILDEEPISEVEFDIVEGVFAVRAKHVELSMRLIDGEFPPYQRLFSPTPCPLIRVDGRELVRALRRVSLLAADSWKCVRFDLFHDRLRLSTSSNDLGDASEELGVEYGGKPFSVGYNVRYMIELIGAIGEDQDFHLELYGGTFPGKFSGATDPGSFAILMPMRLNKEEEERGEQGEDESSEL
;
A
#
# COMPACT_ATOMS: atom_id res chain seq x y z
N MET A 1 38.46 10.27 4.77
CA MET A 1 37.72 11.27 5.58
C MET A 1 36.80 12.02 4.63
N LEU A 2 35.50 11.98 4.86
CA LEU A 2 34.46 12.58 3.99
C LEU A 2 34.44 14.10 4.15
N HIS A 3 34.31 14.86 3.02
CA HIS A 3 34.09 16.31 3.04
C HIS A 3 33.26 16.71 1.83
N PHE A 4 32.09 17.31 2.06
CA PHE A 4 31.21 17.75 0.97
C PHE A 4 30.40 19.00 1.36
N LEU A 5 29.91 19.72 0.33
CA LEU A 5 28.97 20.82 0.45
C LEU A 5 27.69 20.51 -0.33
N SER A 6 26.55 20.87 0.25
CA SER A 6 25.24 20.72 -0.37
C SER A 6 24.30 21.83 0.09
N SER A 7 23.11 21.96 -0.48
CA SER A 7 22.08 22.85 0.04
C SER A 7 21.28 22.19 1.17
N LYS A 8 20.88 22.97 2.16
CA LYS A 8 20.01 22.50 3.27
C LYS A 8 18.71 21.93 2.73
N THR A 9 18.05 22.62 1.80
CA THR A 9 16.78 22.22 1.21
C THR A 9 16.85 20.83 0.58
N GLU A 10 17.88 20.57 -0.25
CA GLU A 10 18.05 19.27 -0.90
C GLU A 10 18.43 18.16 0.07
N LEU A 11 19.31 18.43 1.05
CA LEU A 11 19.65 17.49 2.10
C LEU A 11 18.43 17.07 2.92
N HIS A 12 17.59 18.05 3.29
CA HIS A 12 16.35 17.77 4.03
C HIS A 12 15.40 16.92 3.20
N ARG A 13 15.19 17.28 1.92
CA ARG A 13 14.31 16.53 1.00
C ARG A 13 14.73 15.07 0.89
N ILE A 14 15.99 14.79 0.56
CA ILE A 14 16.44 13.41 0.35
C ILE A 14 16.49 12.59 1.65
N ALA A 15 16.82 13.22 2.79
CA ALA A 15 16.80 12.54 4.09
C ALA A 15 15.37 12.15 4.48
N ALA A 16 14.38 13.02 4.22
CA ALA A 16 12.97 12.75 4.47
C ALA A 16 12.44 11.55 3.66
N LEU A 17 12.92 11.36 2.43
CA LEU A 17 12.52 10.22 1.59
C LEU A 17 12.89 8.87 2.17
N VAL A 18 13.99 8.76 2.94
CA VAL A 18 14.50 7.48 3.41
C VAL A 18 14.45 7.30 4.94
N GLN A 19 14.09 8.33 5.71
CA GLN A 19 14.14 8.27 7.17
C GLN A 19 13.21 7.24 7.81
N ASN A 20 12.05 6.96 7.20
CA ASN A 20 11.06 6.03 7.74
C ASN A 20 11.49 4.56 7.63
N ILE A 21 12.47 4.28 6.77
CA ILE A 21 13.01 2.93 6.60
C ILE A 21 13.86 2.54 7.80
N VAL A 22 14.54 3.51 8.40
CA VAL A 22 15.39 3.27 9.57
C VAL A 22 14.55 2.81 10.76
N SER A 23 14.91 1.68 11.34
CA SER A 23 14.26 1.18 12.55
C SER A 23 14.53 2.10 13.75
N LYS A 24 13.48 2.50 14.46
CA LYS A 24 13.62 3.27 15.70
C LYS A 24 14.27 2.46 16.82
N LYS A 25 14.09 1.13 16.78
CA LYS A 25 14.68 0.15 17.72
C LYS A 25 15.16 -1.04 16.90
N SER A 26 16.44 -1.34 16.92
CA SER A 26 17.03 -2.49 16.24
C SER A 26 17.95 -3.23 17.21
N SER A 27 18.01 -4.55 17.07
CA SER A 27 19.01 -5.39 17.74
C SER A 27 20.44 -5.06 17.31
N LEU A 28 20.59 -4.46 16.12
CA LEU A 28 21.84 -3.97 15.57
C LEU A 28 21.84 -2.43 15.61
N PRO A 29 22.52 -1.79 16.56
CA PRO A 29 22.49 -0.33 16.75
C PRO A 29 22.87 0.47 15.51
N ILE A 30 23.74 -0.07 14.64
CA ILE A 30 24.16 0.59 13.41
C ILE A 30 23.00 0.84 12.44
N MET A 31 21.96 -0.02 12.45
CA MET A 31 20.77 0.11 11.61
C MET A 31 19.86 1.29 12.01
N THR A 32 20.18 1.98 13.10
CA THR A 32 19.52 3.26 13.45
C THR A 32 20.18 4.47 12.80
N ASN A 33 21.22 4.25 11.98
CA ASN A 33 21.97 5.30 11.31
C ASN A 33 21.66 5.32 9.81
N PHE A 34 21.89 6.48 9.21
CA PHE A 34 22.16 6.58 7.78
C PHE A 34 23.62 6.28 7.51
N LEU A 35 23.92 5.59 6.42
CA LEU A 35 25.26 5.60 5.82
C LEU A 35 25.30 6.72 4.79
N LEU A 36 26.15 7.71 5.02
CA LEU A 36 26.44 8.76 4.06
C LEU A 36 27.72 8.39 3.31
N SER A 37 27.69 8.44 1.99
CA SER A 37 28.85 8.21 1.14
C SER A 37 28.90 9.31 0.07
N ALA A 38 29.96 10.09 0.02
CA ALA A 38 30.14 11.07 -1.03
C ALA A 38 31.32 10.67 -1.92
N ARG A 39 31.04 10.54 -3.21
CA ARG A 39 32.00 10.15 -4.25
C ARG A 39 31.53 10.66 -5.61
N ASP A 40 32.47 10.97 -6.50
CA ASP A 40 32.17 11.36 -7.88
C ASP A 40 31.14 12.49 -8.02
N GLY A 41 31.17 13.49 -7.12
CA GLY A 41 30.24 14.62 -7.14
C GLY A 41 28.82 14.28 -6.66
N VAL A 42 28.60 13.12 -6.04
CA VAL A 42 27.28 12.66 -5.57
C VAL A 42 27.35 12.27 -4.09
N LEU A 43 26.42 12.77 -3.30
CA LEU A 43 26.13 12.22 -1.98
C LEU A 43 25.07 11.13 -2.11
N LYS A 44 25.35 9.98 -1.50
CA LYS A 44 24.47 8.83 -1.35
C LYS A 44 24.10 8.68 0.11
N ILE A 45 22.80 8.63 0.42
CA ILE A 45 22.28 8.35 1.75
C ILE A 45 21.60 6.99 1.71
N TYR A 46 22.12 6.03 2.47
CA TYR A 46 21.54 4.71 2.62
C TYR A 46 20.84 4.58 3.96
N ALA A 47 19.68 3.96 3.93
CA ALA A 47 18.89 3.57 5.09
C ALA A 47 18.48 2.11 4.95
N SER A 48 18.52 1.33 6.01
CA SER A 48 18.09 -0.07 5.97
C SER A 48 17.60 -0.54 7.33
N ASP A 49 16.66 -1.50 7.34
CA ASP A 49 16.27 -2.28 8.51
C ASP A 49 16.50 -3.79 8.29
N LEU A 50 17.27 -4.15 7.24
CA LEU A 50 17.58 -5.50 6.74
C LEU A 50 16.47 -6.12 5.88
N GLU A 51 15.23 -5.68 5.99
CA GLU A 51 14.11 -6.12 5.14
C GLU A 51 13.89 -5.16 3.97
N VAL A 52 13.99 -3.87 4.26
CA VAL A 52 13.90 -2.79 3.29
C VAL A 52 15.20 -2.01 3.31
N THR A 53 15.78 -1.80 2.15
CA THR A 53 16.94 -0.92 1.96
C THR A 53 16.58 0.19 0.99
N ALA A 54 16.91 1.42 1.32
CA ALA A 54 16.77 2.56 0.43
C ALA A 54 18.10 3.26 0.21
N LEU A 55 18.25 3.78 -0.99
CA LEU A 55 19.28 4.71 -1.40
C LEU A 55 18.62 5.97 -1.93
N ALA A 56 18.98 7.14 -1.37
CA ALA A 56 18.70 8.42 -1.99
C ALA A 56 20.00 9.09 -2.46
N THR A 57 19.97 9.68 -3.66
CA THR A 57 21.12 10.30 -4.29
C THR A 57 20.93 11.78 -4.50
N LEU A 58 21.99 12.55 -4.26
CA LEU A 58 22.01 14.02 -4.41
C LEU A 58 23.30 14.48 -5.06
N PRO A 59 23.26 15.20 -6.17
CA PRO A 59 24.44 15.90 -6.69
C PRO A 59 24.96 16.91 -5.64
N CYS A 60 26.23 16.89 -5.33
CA CYS A 60 26.83 17.79 -4.37
C CYS A 60 28.29 18.09 -4.74
N ARG A 61 28.87 19.10 -4.10
CA ARG A 61 30.31 19.41 -4.25
C ARG A 61 31.11 18.54 -3.28
N VAL A 62 31.73 17.48 -3.79
CA VAL A 62 32.62 16.61 -3.01
C VAL A 62 34.02 17.18 -3.02
N LEU A 63 34.55 17.53 -1.84
CA LEU A 63 35.92 18.01 -1.64
C LEU A 63 36.85 16.86 -1.29
N LYS A 64 36.35 15.86 -0.55
CA LYS A 64 37.06 14.65 -0.20
C LYS A 64 36.11 13.47 -0.09
N GLU A 65 36.43 12.43 -0.84
CA GLU A 65 35.63 11.22 -0.86
C GLU A 65 35.72 10.42 0.45
N GLY A 66 34.63 9.74 0.81
CA GLY A 66 34.59 8.88 1.97
C GLY A 66 33.16 8.48 2.37
N ASN A 67 33.05 7.84 3.52
CA ASN A 67 31.79 7.41 4.10
C ASN A 67 31.77 7.66 5.62
N ILE A 68 30.59 7.74 6.18
CA ILE A 68 30.34 7.88 7.63
C ILE A 68 28.91 7.44 7.95
N CYS A 69 28.70 6.79 9.08
CA CYS A 69 27.38 6.56 9.62
C CYS A 69 26.99 7.64 10.64
N LEU A 70 25.80 8.22 10.47
CA LEU A 70 25.23 9.20 11.39
C LEU A 70 23.84 8.76 11.83
N LYS A 71 23.49 9.01 13.09
CA LYS A 71 22.18 8.67 13.63
C LYS A 71 21.08 9.34 12.84
N ALA A 72 20.22 8.55 12.16
CA ALA A 72 19.27 9.02 11.18
C ALA A 72 18.30 10.07 11.73
N ALA A 73 17.75 9.84 12.92
CA ALA A 73 16.85 10.80 13.57
C ALA A 73 17.55 12.12 13.86
N MET A 74 18.80 12.08 14.36
CA MET A 74 19.59 13.29 14.68
C MET A 74 19.97 14.02 13.40
N PHE A 75 20.39 13.32 12.35
CA PHE A 75 20.74 13.94 11.06
C PHE A 75 19.52 14.64 10.44
N SER A 76 18.36 13.97 10.39
CA SER A 76 17.14 14.54 9.82
C SER A 76 16.65 15.77 10.59
N GLU A 77 16.66 15.71 11.93
CA GLU A 77 16.25 16.82 12.77
C GLU A 77 17.24 17.99 12.65
N LEU A 78 18.54 17.70 12.67
CA LEU A 78 19.57 18.74 12.49
C LEU A 78 19.40 19.44 11.14
N VAL A 79 19.33 18.70 10.03
CA VAL A 79 19.22 19.29 8.70
C VAL A 79 17.94 20.11 8.56
N LYS A 80 16.84 19.71 9.23
CA LYS A 80 15.59 20.46 9.27
C LYS A 80 15.76 21.84 9.92
N GLU A 81 16.51 21.92 11.02
CA GLU A 81 16.69 23.12 11.82
C GLU A 81 17.85 24.04 11.35
N LEU A 82 18.69 23.57 10.41
CA LEU A 82 19.76 24.43 9.85
C LEU A 82 19.18 25.62 9.08
N PRO A 83 19.90 26.76 9.06
CA PRO A 83 19.53 27.90 8.22
C PRO A 83 19.58 27.55 6.73
N GLU A 84 18.76 28.21 5.93
CA GLU A 84 18.76 28.03 4.48
C GLU A 84 20.11 28.44 3.86
N GLY A 85 20.51 27.70 2.83
CA GLY A 85 21.73 27.94 2.08
C GLY A 85 22.66 26.73 2.02
N ALA A 86 23.94 27.00 1.86
CA ALA A 86 24.98 25.98 1.77
C ALA A 86 25.28 25.40 3.15
N VAL A 87 25.39 24.06 3.18
CA VAL A 87 25.80 23.28 4.36
C VAL A 87 27.04 22.51 4.02
N GLU A 88 28.03 22.59 4.87
CA GLU A 88 29.31 21.90 4.77
C GLU A 88 29.38 20.82 5.83
N PHE A 89 29.73 19.59 5.40
CA PHE A 89 29.96 18.43 6.26
C PHE A 89 31.41 17.98 6.11
N GLU A 90 32.15 17.94 7.20
CA GLU A 90 33.53 17.49 7.22
C GLU A 90 33.75 16.45 8.30
N VAL A 91 34.19 15.25 7.93
CA VAL A 91 34.63 14.22 8.89
C VAL A 91 36.05 14.52 9.33
N THR A 92 36.18 14.81 10.62
CA THR A 92 37.46 15.08 11.29
C THR A 92 38.01 13.82 11.94
N GLN A 93 39.04 13.96 12.78
CA GLN A 93 39.60 12.84 13.55
C GLN A 93 38.57 12.22 14.50
N ASN A 94 38.73 10.94 14.82
CA ASN A 94 37.89 10.18 15.75
C ASN A 94 36.40 10.14 15.34
N GLN A 95 36.10 10.06 14.03
CA GLN A 95 34.71 9.93 13.50
C GLN A 95 33.78 11.11 13.89
N ARG A 96 34.33 12.25 14.26
CA ARG A 96 33.55 13.45 14.47
C ARG A 96 33.24 14.13 13.14
N VAL A 97 32.01 14.64 13.00
CA VAL A 97 31.55 15.31 11.81
C VAL A 97 31.24 16.76 12.16
N SER A 98 32.03 17.67 11.64
CA SER A 98 31.79 19.11 11.73
C SER A 98 30.72 19.48 10.70
N VAL A 99 29.70 20.21 11.11
CA VAL A 99 28.62 20.72 10.26
C VAL A 99 28.63 22.24 10.36
N THR A 100 28.80 22.93 9.24
CA THR A 100 28.80 24.39 9.15
C THR A 100 27.70 24.86 8.22
N ALA A 101 26.83 25.77 8.69
CA ALA A 101 25.78 26.39 7.89
C ALA A 101 25.58 27.85 8.34
N GLY A 102 26.00 28.81 7.53
CA GLY A 102 26.02 30.22 7.91
C GLY A 102 26.84 30.47 9.19
N ALA A 103 26.21 30.95 10.24
CA ALA A 103 26.82 31.15 11.55
C ALA A 103 26.78 29.91 12.46
N ALA A 104 25.99 28.90 12.11
CA ALA A 104 25.85 27.68 12.89
C ALA A 104 27.06 26.76 12.70
N ARG A 105 27.60 26.27 13.81
CA ARG A 105 28.69 25.29 13.85
C ARG A 105 28.32 24.19 14.83
N LEU A 106 28.22 22.96 14.38
CA LEU A 106 27.85 21.81 15.18
C LEU A 106 28.85 20.67 14.97
N THR A 107 28.93 19.79 15.93
CA THR A 107 29.77 18.60 15.81
C THR A 107 28.96 17.38 16.20
N LEU A 108 28.80 16.44 15.25
CA LEU A 108 28.14 15.15 15.48
C LEU A 108 29.18 14.08 15.75
N VAL A 109 28.75 13.03 16.45
CA VAL A 109 29.54 11.81 16.62
C VAL A 109 29.03 10.79 15.61
N GLY A 110 29.91 10.35 14.72
CA GLY A 110 29.62 9.33 13.73
C GLY A 110 30.19 7.95 14.13
N VAL A 111 29.95 6.98 13.28
CA VAL A 111 30.50 5.62 13.34
C VAL A 111 31.10 5.33 11.97
N ASN A 112 32.14 4.47 11.93
CA ASN A 112 32.79 4.13 10.68
C ASN A 112 31.78 3.56 9.68
N GLY A 113 31.74 4.12 8.47
CA GLY A 113 30.83 3.68 7.41
C GLY A 113 31.07 2.23 6.95
N ASP A 114 32.27 1.71 7.12
CA ASP A 114 32.62 0.34 6.76
C ASP A 114 31.96 -0.71 7.69
N GLU A 115 31.45 -0.29 8.84
CA GLU A 115 30.68 -1.14 9.75
C GLU A 115 29.23 -1.33 9.31
N PHE A 116 28.75 -0.53 8.32
CA PHE A 116 27.38 -0.66 7.83
C PHE A 116 27.22 -1.96 7.03
N PRO A 117 26.17 -2.77 7.29
CA PRO A 117 25.97 -4.04 6.58
C PRO A 117 25.89 -3.90 5.07
N GLY A 118 26.21 -4.97 4.37
CA GLY A 118 26.10 -5.01 2.91
C GLY A 118 24.68 -4.68 2.41
N LEU A 119 24.60 -3.84 1.40
CA LEU A 119 23.37 -3.33 0.82
C LEU A 119 22.93 -4.25 -0.32
N ARG A 120 21.92 -5.09 -0.06
CA ARG A 120 21.38 -5.99 -1.07
C ARG A 120 20.41 -5.25 -2.00
N GLY A 121 20.45 -5.58 -3.29
CA GLY A 121 19.45 -5.14 -4.27
C GLY A 121 19.54 -3.67 -4.69
N ILE A 122 20.59 -2.95 -4.32
CA ILE A 122 20.85 -1.56 -4.72
C ILE A 122 21.89 -1.52 -5.84
N GLY A 123 21.65 -0.67 -6.85
CA GLY A 123 22.56 -0.50 -7.99
C GLY A 123 22.49 -1.63 -9.02
N LEU A 124 21.49 -2.50 -8.94
CA LEU A 124 21.29 -3.60 -9.89
C LEU A 124 20.69 -3.10 -11.21
N PRO A 125 20.93 -3.79 -12.33
CA PRO A 125 20.22 -3.52 -13.58
C PRO A 125 18.76 -3.95 -13.43
N LEU A 126 17.81 -3.03 -13.70
CA LEU A 126 16.38 -3.26 -13.66
C LEU A 126 15.83 -3.20 -15.09
N ARG A 127 14.97 -4.14 -15.48
CA ARG A 127 14.43 -4.28 -16.85
C ARG A 127 12.96 -3.91 -16.96
N GLY A 128 12.16 -4.22 -15.93
CA GLY A 128 10.73 -3.88 -15.89
C GLY A 128 10.54 -2.38 -15.81
N ARG A 129 9.48 -1.88 -16.41
CA ARG A 129 9.08 -0.47 -16.32
C ARG A 129 7.58 -0.34 -16.18
N ILE A 130 7.16 0.57 -15.34
CA ILE A 130 5.75 0.88 -15.11
C ILE A 130 5.58 2.38 -14.85
N VAL A 131 4.46 2.94 -15.27
CA VAL A 131 4.08 4.30 -14.94
C VAL A 131 4.00 4.43 -13.41
N ALA A 132 4.65 5.43 -12.82
CA ALA A 132 4.77 5.60 -11.38
C ALA A 132 3.39 5.69 -10.69
N HIS A 133 2.46 6.45 -11.29
CA HIS A 133 1.09 6.56 -10.81
C HIS A 133 0.37 5.20 -10.80
N HIS A 134 0.56 4.36 -11.81
CA HIS A 134 -0.03 3.01 -11.85
C HIS A 134 0.48 2.15 -10.69
N LEU A 135 1.78 2.18 -10.39
CA LEU A 135 2.33 1.41 -9.27
C LEU A 135 1.83 1.93 -7.91
N SER A 136 1.80 3.26 -7.71
CA SER A 136 1.22 3.87 -6.50
C SER A 136 -0.25 3.48 -6.32
N GLU A 137 -1.05 3.57 -7.39
CA GLU A 137 -2.45 3.17 -7.41
C GLU A 137 -2.64 1.68 -7.09
N MET A 138 -1.85 0.79 -7.70
CA MET A 138 -1.88 -0.65 -7.43
C MET A 138 -1.65 -0.94 -5.95
N ILE A 139 -0.64 -0.31 -5.35
CA ILE A 139 -0.36 -0.45 -3.91
C ILE A 139 -1.54 0.10 -3.09
N SER A 140 -2.04 1.29 -3.41
CA SER A 140 -3.15 1.93 -2.69
C SER A 140 -4.41 1.08 -2.68
N LYS A 141 -4.76 0.51 -3.84
CA LYS A 141 -5.98 -0.29 -4.04
C LYS A 141 -5.87 -1.73 -3.53
N THR A 142 -4.70 -2.16 -3.04
CA THR A 142 -4.52 -3.55 -2.54
C THR A 142 -4.05 -3.62 -1.10
N ILE A 143 -3.27 -2.67 -0.60
CA ILE A 143 -2.60 -2.72 0.71
C ILE A 143 -3.57 -2.87 1.89
N TYR A 144 -4.83 -2.44 1.76
CA TYR A 144 -5.85 -2.57 2.79
C TYR A 144 -6.29 -4.01 3.02
N ALA A 145 -6.13 -4.88 2.02
CA ALA A 145 -6.48 -6.30 2.06
C ALA A 145 -5.30 -7.20 2.48
N VAL A 146 -4.14 -6.63 2.80
CA VAL A 146 -3.00 -7.38 3.34
C VAL A 146 -3.30 -7.83 4.77
N SER A 147 -3.03 -9.11 5.08
CA SER A 147 -3.21 -9.67 6.42
C SER A 147 -2.27 -9.02 7.45
N ASN A 148 -2.75 -8.90 8.69
CA ASN A 148 -1.94 -8.53 9.85
C ASN A 148 -1.66 -9.74 10.77
N ASP A 149 -2.06 -10.95 10.37
CA ASP A 149 -1.87 -12.17 11.14
C ASP A 149 -0.43 -12.69 10.96
N GLU A 150 0.38 -12.61 11.99
CA GLU A 150 1.77 -13.05 11.96
C GLU A 150 1.90 -14.57 11.73
N ALA A 151 0.88 -15.36 12.05
CA ALA A 151 0.88 -16.80 11.78
C ALA A 151 0.74 -17.11 10.27
N ARG A 152 0.17 -16.20 9.51
CA ARG A 152 0.00 -16.29 8.05
C ARG A 152 0.93 -15.32 7.32
N TYR A 153 2.22 -15.39 7.64
CA TYR A 153 3.24 -14.46 7.14
C TYR A 153 3.24 -14.30 5.60
N HIS A 154 2.92 -15.36 4.86
CA HIS A 154 2.80 -15.33 3.38
C HIS A 154 1.63 -14.46 2.88
N LEU A 155 0.75 -13.97 3.76
CA LEU A 155 -0.32 -13.01 3.45
C LEU A 155 0.02 -11.59 3.94
N ASN A 156 1.19 -11.36 4.56
CA ASN A 156 1.57 -10.05 5.13
C ASN A 156 2.22 -9.12 4.09
N GLY A 157 2.00 -9.39 2.82
CA GLY A 157 2.49 -8.60 1.69
C GLY A 157 1.50 -8.59 0.52
N ILE A 158 1.85 -7.83 -0.50
CA ILE A 158 1.16 -7.83 -1.78
C ILE A 158 1.88 -8.83 -2.68
N CYS A 159 1.12 -9.75 -3.26
CA CYS A 159 1.61 -10.64 -4.28
C CYS A 159 1.63 -9.93 -5.63
N PHE A 160 2.77 -9.94 -6.30
CA PHE A 160 2.91 -9.47 -7.68
C PHE A 160 3.12 -10.64 -8.62
N GLU A 161 2.44 -10.61 -9.74
CA GLU A 161 2.60 -11.56 -10.83
C GLU A 161 2.53 -10.86 -12.18
N ILE A 162 3.20 -11.43 -13.18
CA ILE A 162 3.07 -10.99 -14.56
C ILE A 162 1.93 -11.77 -15.22
N SER A 163 1.00 -11.06 -15.83
CA SER A 163 -0.14 -11.63 -16.54
C SER A 163 -0.19 -11.11 -17.98
N GLN A 164 -0.91 -11.84 -18.83
CA GLN A 164 -1.25 -11.37 -20.17
C GLN A 164 -2.58 -10.65 -20.12
N GLY A 165 -2.57 -9.39 -20.49
CA GLY A 165 -3.78 -8.57 -20.62
C GLY A 165 -4.46 -8.73 -21.98
N SER A 166 -5.50 -7.96 -22.18
CA SER A 166 -6.22 -7.91 -23.45
C SER A 166 -5.31 -7.41 -24.58
N GLY A 167 -5.34 -8.06 -25.74
CA GLY A 167 -4.54 -7.66 -26.91
C GLY A 167 -3.04 -7.98 -26.80
N HIS A 168 -2.66 -9.00 -26.02
CA HIS A 168 -1.28 -9.43 -25.81
C HIS A 168 -0.38 -8.41 -25.10
N THR A 169 -0.96 -7.48 -24.36
CA THR A 169 -0.20 -6.58 -23.51
C THR A 169 0.29 -7.32 -22.26
N THR A 170 1.51 -7.04 -21.81
CA THR A 170 2.00 -7.54 -20.55
C THR A 170 1.50 -6.63 -19.42
N GLU A 171 0.96 -7.22 -18.38
CA GLU A 171 0.45 -6.52 -17.21
C GLU A 171 1.14 -7.01 -15.93
N LEU A 172 1.45 -6.07 -15.05
CA LEU A 172 1.74 -6.37 -13.65
C LEU A 172 0.41 -6.46 -12.92
N ARG A 173 0.21 -7.54 -12.17
CA ARG A 173 -0.96 -7.73 -11.31
C ARG A 173 -0.53 -7.72 -9.86
N ALA A 174 -1.19 -6.91 -9.04
CA ALA A 174 -1.04 -6.86 -7.59
C ALA A 174 -2.25 -7.52 -6.93
N ILE A 175 -2.01 -8.42 -5.99
CA ILE A 175 -3.01 -9.19 -5.28
C ILE A 175 -2.74 -9.13 -3.78
N ALA A 176 -3.76 -8.84 -2.99
CA ALA A 176 -3.70 -8.93 -1.52
C ALA A 176 -4.90 -9.70 -0.98
N LEU A 177 -4.68 -10.51 0.05
CA LEU A 177 -5.67 -11.41 0.63
C LEU A 177 -5.44 -11.52 2.15
N ASP A 178 -6.52 -11.41 2.96
CA ASP A 178 -6.45 -11.61 4.42
C ASP A 178 -7.28 -12.81 4.93
N GLY A 179 -7.92 -13.56 4.02
CA GLY A 179 -8.83 -14.67 4.31
C GLY A 179 -10.30 -14.26 4.38
N HIS A 180 -10.61 -12.98 4.43
CA HIS A 180 -11.98 -12.44 4.44
C HIS A 180 -12.28 -11.61 3.18
N ARG A 181 -11.25 -11.05 2.59
CA ARG A 181 -11.33 -10.19 1.40
C ARG A 181 -10.10 -10.37 0.51
N LEU A 182 -10.27 -10.09 -0.75
CA LEU A 182 -9.24 -10.08 -1.78
C LEU A 182 -9.31 -8.77 -2.53
N ALA A 183 -8.17 -8.17 -2.85
CA ALA A 183 -8.07 -7.04 -3.77
C ALA A 183 -7.14 -7.42 -4.93
N VAL A 184 -7.53 -7.08 -6.15
CA VAL A 184 -6.76 -7.35 -7.37
C VAL A 184 -6.73 -6.10 -8.22
N VAL A 185 -5.53 -5.72 -8.68
CA VAL A 185 -5.33 -4.59 -9.60
C VAL A 185 -4.33 -5.00 -10.68
N SER A 186 -4.66 -4.78 -11.94
CA SER A 186 -3.77 -5.03 -13.08
C SER A 186 -3.48 -3.74 -13.82
N ARG A 187 -2.21 -3.52 -14.19
CA ARG A 187 -1.78 -2.36 -14.98
C ARG A 187 -0.73 -2.77 -16.00
N PRO A 188 -0.74 -2.14 -17.20
CA PRO A 188 0.25 -2.43 -18.23
C PRO A 188 1.66 -2.07 -17.75
N CYS A 189 2.62 -2.91 -18.11
CA CYS A 189 4.03 -2.71 -17.81
C CYS A 189 4.94 -3.29 -18.91
N LEU A 190 6.21 -2.88 -18.92
CA LEU A 190 7.27 -3.68 -19.54
C LEU A 190 7.72 -4.73 -18.51
N PRO A 191 7.89 -6.00 -18.92
CA PRO A 191 8.13 -7.09 -17.98
C PRO A 191 9.49 -6.99 -17.30
N PRO A 192 9.62 -7.45 -16.04
CA PRO A 192 10.89 -7.63 -15.36
C PRO A 192 11.67 -8.83 -15.91
N SER A 193 12.86 -9.08 -15.36
CA SER A 193 13.71 -10.22 -15.75
C SER A 193 13.08 -11.57 -15.43
N VAL A 194 12.28 -11.65 -14.38
CA VAL A 194 11.63 -12.85 -13.88
C VAL A 194 10.12 -12.63 -13.84
N SER A 195 9.36 -13.62 -14.31
CA SER A 195 7.89 -13.57 -14.35
C SER A 195 7.24 -14.43 -13.25
N GLU A 196 7.99 -14.80 -12.23
CA GLU A 196 7.48 -15.59 -11.11
C GLU A 196 6.58 -14.74 -10.20
N GLN A 197 5.66 -15.43 -9.52
CA GLN A 197 4.84 -14.83 -8.49
C GLN A 197 5.68 -14.55 -7.25
N VAL A 198 5.64 -13.32 -6.73
CA VAL A 198 6.44 -12.91 -5.58
C VAL A 198 5.60 -12.14 -4.57
N ILE A 199 5.93 -12.28 -3.29
CA ILE A 199 5.23 -11.60 -2.19
C ILE A 199 6.15 -10.50 -1.65
N VAL A 200 5.73 -9.25 -1.79
CA VAL A 200 6.48 -8.08 -1.35
C VAL A 200 5.90 -7.55 -0.04
N PRO A 201 6.72 -7.37 1.01
CA PRO A 201 6.25 -6.94 2.33
C PRO A 201 5.49 -5.61 2.32
N ARG A 202 4.39 -5.54 3.09
CA ARG A 202 3.57 -4.34 3.25
C ARG A 202 4.37 -3.09 3.60
N LYS A 203 5.36 -3.21 4.51
CA LYS A 203 6.17 -2.08 4.99
C LYS A 203 6.89 -1.39 3.85
N GLY A 204 7.62 -2.15 3.03
CA GLY A 204 8.38 -1.59 1.90
C GLY A 204 7.48 -0.94 0.86
N LEU A 205 6.33 -1.57 0.57
CA LEU A 205 5.36 -1.03 -0.38
C LEU A 205 4.68 0.26 0.12
N ALA A 206 4.41 0.37 1.42
CA ALA A 206 3.88 1.60 2.00
C ALA A 206 4.86 2.78 1.84
N GLU A 207 6.17 2.54 2.07
CA GLU A 207 7.20 3.56 1.87
C GLU A 207 7.42 3.87 0.38
N LEU A 208 7.40 2.86 -0.49
CA LEU A 208 7.46 3.07 -1.94
C LEU A 208 6.31 3.96 -2.41
N ARG A 209 5.08 3.66 -2.01
CA ARG A 209 3.91 4.48 -2.34
C ARG A 209 4.10 5.92 -1.89
N ARG A 210 4.51 6.16 -0.64
CA ARG A 210 4.77 7.50 -0.11
C ARG A 210 5.76 8.27 -0.99
N ILE A 211 6.87 7.64 -1.39
CA ILE A 211 7.87 8.25 -2.26
C ILE A 211 7.29 8.59 -3.64
N LEU A 212 6.49 7.68 -4.22
CA LEU A 212 5.86 7.90 -5.52
C LEU A 212 4.80 9.03 -5.48
N ASP A 213 4.12 9.21 -4.35
CA ASP A 213 3.12 10.26 -4.17
C ASP A 213 3.75 11.64 -3.88
N GLU A 214 4.92 11.68 -3.19
CA GLU A 214 5.61 12.93 -2.82
C GLU A 214 6.49 13.50 -3.93
N GLU A 215 7.05 12.65 -4.80
CA GLU A 215 8.00 13.06 -5.84
C GLU A 215 7.36 13.09 -7.24
N PRO A 216 7.67 14.06 -8.10
CA PRO A 216 7.18 14.10 -9.47
C PRO A 216 7.91 13.09 -10.35
N ILE A 217 7.46 11.83 -10.29
CA ILE A 217 7.99 10.69 -11.03
C ILE A 217 6.97 10.24 -12.06
N SER A 218 7.38 10.11 -13.32
CA SER A 218 6.50 9.65 -14.40
C SER A 218 6.55 8.13 -14.59
N GLU A 219 7.72 7.54 -14.50
CA GLU A 219 7.97 6.11 -14.71
C GLU A 219 8.99 5.61 -13.71
N VAL A 220 8.88 4.35 -13.32
CA VAL A 220 9.84 3.65 -12.48
C VAL A 220 10.36 2.41 -13.16
N GLU A 221 11.62 2.09 -12.92
CA GLU A 221 12.21 0.80 -13.25
C GLU A 221 12.04 -0.14 -12.08
N PHE A 222 11.73 -1.40 -12.32
CA PHE A 222 11.62 -2.43 -11.29
C PHE A 222 12.14 -3.77 -11.78
N ASP A 223 12.54 -4.62 -10.86
CA ASP A 223 12.89 -6.02 -11.18
C ASP A 223 12.79 -6.90 -9.92
N ILE A 224 12.79 -8.21 -10.17
CA ILE A 224 12.87 -9.24 -9.15
C ILE A 224 14.25 -9.89 -9.31
N VAL A 225 15.16 -9.60 -8.39
CA VAL A 225 16.57 -10.03 -8.48
C VAL A 225 17.05 -10.47 -7.11
N GLU A 226 17.72 -11.62 -7.04
CA GLU A 226 18.40 -12.11 -5.82
C GLU A 226 17.51 -12.16 -4.56
N GLY A 227 16.20 -12.49 -4.72
CA GLY A 227 15.26 -12.58 -3.62
C GLY A 227 14.79 -11.23 -3.08
N VAL A 228 14.92 -10.17 -3.87
CA VAL A 228 14.37 -8.84 -3.56
C VAL A 228 13.50 -8.32 -4.70
N PHE A 229 12.51 -7.51 -4.37
CA PHE A 229 11.82 -6.63 -5.29
C PHE A 229 12.53 -5.27 -5.26
N ALA A 230 13.22 -4.94 -6.34
CA ALA A 230 13.99 -3.71 -6.48
C ALA A 230 13.24 -2.71 -7.35
N VAL A 231 13.22 -1.44 -6.93
CA VAL A 231 12.56 -0.33 -7.65
C VAL A 231 13.50 0.86 -7.68
N ARG A 232 13.65 1.46 -8.85
CA ARG A 232 14.38 2.72 -9.05
C ARG A 232 13.43 3.80 -9.55
N ALA A 233 13.36 4.87 -8.80
CA ALA A 233 12.50 6.01 -9.03
C ALA A 233 13.34 7.30 -8.98
N LYS A 234 13.81 7.78 -10.12
CA LYS A 234 14.61 9.01 -10.28
C LYS A 234 15.87 9.04 -9.38
N HIS A 235 15.78 9.61 -8.19
CA HIS A 235 16.89 9.77 -7.24
C HIS A 235 16.87 8.76 -6.09
N VAL A 236 15.88 7.86 -6.09
CA VAL A 236 15.67 6.90 -5.01
C VAL A 236 15.65 5.49 -5.56
N GLU A 237 16.35 4.59 -4.89
CA GLU A 237 16.24 3.15 -5.11
C GLU A 237 15.74 2.50 -3.83
N LEU A 238 14.76 1.61 -3.96
CA LEU A 238 14.30 0.75 -2.87
C LEU A 238 14.54 -0.71 -3.23
N SER A 239 14.97 -1.47 -2.26
CA SER A 239 15.08 -2.92 -2.34
C SER A 239 14.31 -3.52 -1.16
N MET A 240 13.37 -4.40 -1.45
CA MET A 240 12.49 -5.04 -0.46
C MET A 240 12.72 -6.55 -0.53
N ARG A 241 13.13 -7.15 0.59
CA ARG A 241 13.29 -8.61 0.67
C ARG A 241 11.92 -9.26 0.51
N LEU A 242 11.85 -10.26 -0.38
CA LEU A 242 10.64 -11.01 -0.62
C LEU A 242 10.26 -11.86 0.61
N ILE A 243 8.96 -12.04 0.80
CA ILE A 243 8.44 -12.99 1.77
C ILE A 243 8.49 -14.39 1.15
N ASP A 244 9.15 -15.32 1.83
CA ASP A 244 9.21 -16.72 1.40
C ASP A 244 7.84 -17.38 1.59
N GLY A 245 7.38 -18.18 0.62
CA GLY A 245 6.13 -18.94 0.71
C GLY A 245 5.31 -18.88 -0.58
N GLU A 246 4.28 -19.73 -0.64
CA GLU A 246 3.34 -19.76 -1.76
C GLU A 246 2.12 -18.88 -1.44
N PHE A 247 1.76 -18.02 -2.37
CA PHE A 247 0.51 -17.28 -2.26
C PHE A 247 -0.66 -18.19 -2.61
N PRO A 248 -1.78 -18.18 -1.86
CA PRO A 248 -2.90 -19.08 -2.11
C PRO A 248 -3.50 -18.92 -3.51
N PRO A 249 -4.04 -20.00 -4.11
CA PRO A 249 -4.69 -19.96 -5.42
C PRO A 249 -6.02 -19.22 -5.35
N TYR A 250 -5.97 -17.90 -5.37
CA TYR A 250 -7.08 -16.96 -5.20
C TYR A 250 -8.15 -17.05 -6.31
N GLN A 251 -7.79 -17.60 -7.48
CA GLN A 251 -8.71 -17.80 -8.62
C GLN A 251 -9.91 -18.67 -8.24
N ARG A 252 -9.81 -19.51 -7.22
CA ARG A 252 -10.91 -20.35 -6.70
C ARG A 252 -12.02 -19.54 -6.02
N LEU A 253 -11.76 -18.27 -5.69
CA LEU A 253 -12.75 -17.36 -5.11
C LEU A 253 -13.70 -16.77 -6.16
N PHE A 254 -13.39 -16.96 -7.45
CA PHE A 254 -14.26 -16.46 -8.52
C PHE A 254 -15.41 -17.44 -8.76
N SER A 255 -16.63 -16.91 -8.77
CA SER A 255 -17.78 -17.74 -9.15
C SER A 255 -17.72 -18.06 -10.65
N PRO A 256 -17.90 -19.30 -11.04
CA PRO A 256 -18.01 -19.67 -12.45
C PRO A 256 -19.37 -19.29 -13.05
N THR A 257 -20.35 -18.96 -12.22
CA THR A 257 -21.74 -18.67 -12.66
C THR A 257 -21.92 -17.15 -12.79
N PRO A 258 -22.33 -16.65 -13.95
CA PRO A 258 -22.72 -15.24 -14.11
C PRO A 258 -23.90 -14.90 -13.18
N CYS A 259 -23.87 -13.71 -12.56
CA CYS A 259 -25.02 -13.17 -11.86
C CYS A 259 -25.41 -11.81 -12.45
N PRO A 260 -26.66 -11.37 -12.26
CA PRO A 260 -27.06 -10.02 -12.67
C PRO A 260 -26.20 -8.98 -11.99
N LEU A 261 -25.71 -8.03 -12.79
CA LEU A 261 -24.91 -6.91 -12.29
C LEU A 261 -25.82 -5.90 -11.58
N ILE A 262 -25.42 -5.48 -10.40
CA ILE A 262 -26.06 -4.41 -9.64
C ILE A 262 -25.22 -3.16 -9.84
N ARG A 263 -25.86 -2.06 -10.22
CA ARG A 263 -25.22 -0.74 -10.32
C ARG A 263 -25.75 0.18 -9.24
N VAL A 264 -24.82 0.84 -8.56
CA VAL A 264 -25.14 1.77 -7.45
C VAL A 264 -24.15 2.92 -7.46
N ASP A 265 -24.58 4.13 -7.14
CA ASP A 265 -23.70 5.28 -6.93
C ASP A 265 -22.77 5.04 -5.74
N GLY A 266 -21.47 5.18 -5.95
CA GLY A 266 -20.47 4.87 -4.93
C GLY A 266 -20.50 5.82 -3.74
N ARG A 267 -20.77 7.11 -3.97
CA ARG A 267 -20.88 8.10 -2.88
C ARG A 267 -22.12 7.86 -2.03
N GLU A 268 -23.25 7.52 -2.67
CA GLU A 268 -24.47 7.19 -1.94
C GLU A 268 -24.29 5.93 -1.11
N LEU A 269 -23.72 4.88 -1.72
CA LEU A 269 -23.44 3.61 -1.04
C LEU A 269 -22.54 3.80 0.18
N VAL A 270 -21.40 4.50 0.06
CA VAL A 270 -20.48 4.66 1.18
C VAL A 270 -21.07 5.54 2.29
N ARG A 271 -21.86 6.55 1.94
CA ARG A 271 -22.54 7.41 2.92
C ARG A 271 -23.62 6.64 3.69
N ALA A 272 -24.41 5.83 3.00
CA ALA A 272 -25.41 4.97 3.63
C ALA A 272 -24.76 3.94 4.56
N LEU A 273 -23.70 3.25 4.09
CA LEU A 273 -22.95 2.32 4.92
C LEU A 273 -22.36 2.98 6.18
N ARG A 274 -21.80 4.20 6.06
CA ARG A 274 -21.33 4.96 7.23
C ARG A 274 -22.43 5.27 8.23
N ARG A 275 -23.63 5.67 7.77
CA ARG A 275 -24.78 5.95 8.66
C ARG A 275 -25.27 4.68 9.34
N VAL A 276 -25.53 3.63 8.56
CA VAL A 276 -26.02 2.35 9.08
C VAL A 276 -25.01 1.73 10.06
N SER A 277 -23.71 1.85 9.78
CA SER A 277 -22.66 1.28 10.62
C SER A 277 -22.56 1.87 12.02
N LEU A 278 -23.15 3.04 12.28
CA LEU A 278 -23.15 3.66 13.61
C LEU A 278 -23.90 2.81 14.65
N LEU A 279 -24.88 2.02 14.21
CA LEU A 279 -25.65 1.11 15.07
C LEU A 279 -25.25 -0.37 14.90
N ALA A 280 -24.22 -0.66 14.09
CA ALA A 280 -23.68 -2.01 13.99
C ALA A 280 -22.85 -2.36 15.23
N ALA A 281 -23.19 -3.45 15.91
CA ALA A 281 -22.48 -3.90 17.11
C ALA A 281 -21.00 -4.14 16.81
N ASP A 282 -20.10 -3.70 17.70
CA ASP A 282 -18.64 -3.78 17.52
C ASP A 282 -18.12 -5.21 17.31
N SER A 283 -18.80 -6.20 17.89
CA SER A 283 -18.42 -7.61 17.81
C SER A 283 -18.63 -8.24 16.42
N TRP A 284 -19.62 -7.75 15.65
CA TRP A 284 -20.01 -8.36 14.39
C TRP A 284 -19.80 -7.47 13.18
N LYS A 285 -20.01 -6.14 13.32
CA LYS A 285 -19.91 -5.13 12.25
C LYS A 285 -20.59 -5.58 10.94
N CYS A 286 -21.67 -6.37 11.06
CA CYS A 286 -22.43 -6.89 9.94
C CYS A 286 -23.48 -5.85 9.52
N VAL A 287 -23.55 -5.58 8.22
CA VAL A 287 -24.66 -4.90 7.58
C VAL A 287 -25.29 -5.88 6.60
N ARG A 288 -26.62 -6.01 6.71
CA ARG A 288 -27.44 -6.79 5.81
C ARG A 288 -27.75 -5.98 4.56
N PHE A 289 -27.63 -6.61 3.43
CA PHE A 289 -27.98 -6.14 2.10
C PHE A 289 -29.20 -6.92 1.63
N ASP A 290 -30.37 -6.29 1.59
CA ASP A 290 -31.58 -6.85 1.00
C ASP A 290 -31.76 -6.25 -0.38
N LEU A 291 -31.66 -7.10 -1.39
CA LEU A 291 -31.71 -6.70 -2.77
C LEU A 291 -33.11 -6.99 -3.36
N PHE A 292 -33.73 -5.95 -3.89
CA PHE A 292 -34.99 -6.00 -4.60
C PHE A 292 -34.78 -5.54 -6.05
N HIS A 293 -35.84 -5.53 -6.87
CA HIS A 293 -35.75 -5.25 -8.29
C HIS A 293 -35.07 -3.89 -8.63
N ASP A 294 -35.38 -2.84 -7.87
CA ASP A 294 -34.94 -1.46 -8.13
C ASP A 294 -34.34 -0.77 -6.91
N ARG A 295 -34.16 -1.50 -5.83
CA ARG A 295 -33.63 -0.95 -4.59
C ARG A 295 -32.77 -1.94 -3.81
N LEU A 296 -31.79 -1.39 -3.11
CA LEU A 296 -30.96 -2.05 -2.13
C LEU A 296 -31.26 -1.47 -0.75
N ARG A 297 -31.76 -2.30 0.17
CA ARG A 297 -31.91 -1.93 1.57
C ARG A 297 -30.67 -2.38 2.34
N LEU A 298 -30.03 -1.44 3.03
CA LEU A 298 -28.95 -1.68 3.97
C LEU A 298 -29.54 -1.64 5.37
N SER A 299 -29.32 -2.65 6.19
CA SER A 299 -29.84 -2.67 7.56
C SER A 299 -28.88 -3.32 8.54
N THR A 300 -28.98 -2.92 9.80
CA THR A 300 -28.31 -3.54 10.94
C THR A 300 -29.20 -3.46 12.17
N SER A 301 -29.05 -4.41 13.07
CA SER A 301 -29.78 -4.46 14.33
C SER A 301 -28.83 -4.81 15.46
N SER A 302 -28.93 -4.12 16.57
CA SER A 302 -28.15 -4.37 17.79
C SER A 302 -29.06 -4.21 19.00
N ASN A 303 -29.06 -5.20 19.87
CA ASN A 303 -29.86 -5.14 21.09
C ASN A 303 -29.48 -3.98 22.02
N ASP A 304 -28.22 -3.53 21.93
CA ASP A 304 -27.68 -2.48 22.79
C ASP A 304 -27.75 -1.08 22.15
N LEU A 305 -27.68 -1.00 20.81
CA LEU A 305 -27.58 0.27 20.09
C LEU A 305 -28.84 0.65 19.31
N GLY A 306 -29.71 -0.33 19.01
CA GLY A 306 -30.93 -0.14 18.22
C GLY A 306 -30.76 -0.57 16.75
N ASP A 307 -31.68 -0.14 15.91
CA ASP A 307 -31.83 -0.55 14.52
C ASP A 307 -31.55 0.61 13.57
N ALA A 308 -30.92 0.33 12.45
CA ALA A 308 -30.75 1.26 11.34
C ALA A 308 -31.14 0.60 10.02
N SER A 309 -31.81 1.35 9.16
CA SER A 309 -32.14 0.90 7.81
C SER A 309 -32.11 2.09 6.86
N GLU A 310 -31.58 1.87 5.66
CA GLU A 310 -31.53 2.88 4.60
C GLU A 310 -31.70 2.20 3.24
N GLU A 311 -32.47 2.81 2.34
CA GLU A 311 -32.72 2.31 1.00
C GLU A 311 -32.01 3.17 -0.05
N LEU A 312 -31.39 2.49 -1.03
CA LEU A 312 -30.72 3.09 -2.19
C LEU A 312 -31.39 2.59 -3.46
N GLY A 313 -31.56 3.48 -4.44
CA GLY A 313 -31.94 3.09 -5.79
C GLY A 313 -30.80 2.33 -6.46
N VAL A 314 -31.11 1.20 -7.11
CA VAL A 314 -30.15 0.39 -7.84
C VAL A 314 -30.74 -0.11 -9.14
N GLU A 315 -29.89 -0.40 -10.12
CA GLU A 315 -30.29 -1.14 -11.31
C GLU A 315 -30.02 -2.64 -11.08
N TYR A 316 -31.10 -3.42 -10.91
CA TYR A 316 -31.01 -4.86 -10.70
C TYR A 316 -32.18 -5.60 -11.35
N GLY A 317 -31.89 -6.59 -12.18
CA GLY A 317 -32.89 -7.39 -12.89
C GLY A 317 -33.03 -8.83 -12.41
N GLY A 318 -32.46 -9.18 -11.26
CA GLY A 318 -32.47 -10.54 -10.71
C GLY A 318 -33.59 -10.79 -9.71
N LYS A 319 -33.57 -11.97 -9.07
CA LYS A 319 -34.48 -12.33 -7.98
C LYS A 319 -34.05 -11.66 -6.67
N PRO A 320 -34.98 -11.26 -5.80
CA PRO A 320 -34.68 -10.76 -4.48
C PRO A 320 -33.83 -11.78 -3.67
N PHE A 321 -32.87 -11.28 -2.88
CA PHE A 321 -32.13 -12.08 -1.91
C PHE A 321 -31.48 -11.20 -0.86
N SER A 322 -31.01 -11.81 0.23
CA SER A 322 -30.31 -11.14 1.32
C SER A 322 -28.90 -11.71 1.50
N VAL A 323 -27.96 -10.84 1.88
CA VAL A 323 -26.58 -11.21 2.19
C VAL A 323 -25.99 -10.25 3.23
N GLY A 324 -25.18 -10.76 4.16
CA GLY A 324 -24.49 -9.94 5.15
C GLY A 324 -23.04 -9.67 4.75
N TYR A 325 -22.55 -8.47 5.03
CA TYR A 325 -21.15 -8.12 4.85
C TYR A 325 -20.60 -7.33 6.03
N ASN A 326 -19.28 -7.47 6.28
CA ASN A 326 -18.58 -6.63 7.23
C ASN A 326 -18.51 -5.19 6.68
N VAL A 327 -19.21 -4.28 7.34
CA VAL A 327 -19.33 -2.88 6.88
C VAL A 327 -17.99 -2.15 6.82
N ARG A 328 -17.07 -2.46 7.74
CA ARG A 328 -15.73 -1.85 7.73
C ARG A 328 -14.97 -2.26 6.48
N TYR A 329 -14.99 -3.55 6.15
CA TYR A 329 -14.32 -4.05 4.94
C TYR A 329 -14.94 -3.48 3.68
N MET A 330 -16.26 -3.30 3.67
CA MET A 330 -16.97 -2.68 2.56
C MET A 330 -16.55 -1.21 2.36
N ILE A 331 -16.52 -0.42 3.43
CA ILE A 331 -16.09 0.99 3.37
C ILE A 331 -14.63 1.13 2.92
N GLU A 332 -13.73 0.29 3.45
CA GLU A 332 -12.31 0.28 3.07
C GLU A 332 -12.13 -0.08 1.58
N LEU A 333 -12.89 -1.05 1.08
CA LEU A 333 -12.92 -1.48 -0.31
C LEU A 333 -13.40 -0.36 -1.24
N ILE A 334 -14.54 0.26 -0.93
CA ILE A 334 -15.09 1.35 -1.75
C ILE A 334 -14.12 2.54 -1.77
N GLY A 335 -13.55 2.90 -0.61
CA GLY A 335 -12.56 3.96 -0.53
C GLY A 335 -11.29 3.69 -1.34
N ALA A 336 -10.85 2.42 -1.41
CA ALA A 336 -9.67 2.03 -2.18
C ALA A 336 -9.92 2.03 -3.70
N ILE A 337 -11.11 1.59 -4.14
CA ILE A 337 -11.50 1.62 -5.56
C ILE A 337 -11.77 3.05 -6.03
N GLY A 338 -12.34 3.90 -5.14
CA GLY A 338 -12.70 5.29 -5.41
C GLY A 338 -14.22 5.49 -5.41
N GLU A 339 -14.71 6.29 -4.46
CA GLU A 339 -16.17 6.50 -4.25
C GLU A 339 -16.84 7.40 -5.30
N ASP A 340 -16.05 8.09 -6.14
CA ASP A 340 -16.52 9.09 -7.11
C ASP A 340 -16.98 8.50 -8.45
N GLN A 341 -17.48 7.28 -8.44
CA GLN A 341 -17.94 6.55 -9.63
C GLN A 341 -19.07 5.58 -9.29
N ASP A 342 -19.74 5.07 -10.28
CA ASP A 342 -20.67 3.96 -10.12
C ASP A 342 -19.92 2.68 -9.76
N PHE A 343 -20.51 1.92 -8.86
CA PHE A 343 -20.03 0.61 -8.45
C PHE A 343 -20.83 -0.49 -9.13
N HIS A 344 -20.11 -1.49 -9.54
CA HIS A 344 -20.64 -2.76 -10.04
C HIS A 344 -20.49 -3.81 -8.95
N LEU A 345 -21.62 -4.38 -8.51
CA LEU A 345 -21.66 -5.45 -7.52
C LEU A 345 -22.18 -6.72 -8.17
N GLU A 346 -21.40 -7.77 -8.10
CA GLU A 346 -21.77 -9.12 -8.48
C GLU A 346 -21.99 -9.91 -7.19
N LEU A 347 -23.24 -9.99 -6.74
CA LEU A 347 -23.63 -10.65 -5.48
C LEU A 347 -24.41 -11.93 -5.78
N TYR A 348 -23.98 -13.03 -5.18
CA TYR A 348 -24.51 -14.36 -5.47
C TYR A 348 -25.48 -14.89 -4.41
N GLY A 349 -25.61 -14.18 -3.28
CA GLY A 349 -26.37 -14.66 -2.14
C GLY A 349 -25.72 -15.81 -1.39
N GLY A 350 -26.27 -16.17 -0.23
CA GLY A 350 -25.79 -17.31 0.56
C GLY A 350 -24.33 -17.17 1.02
N THR A 351 -23.51 -18.19 0.74
CA THR A 351 -22.11 -18.25 1.19
C THR A 351 -21.07 -17.91 0.12
N PHE A 352 -21.49 -17.52 -1.08
CA PHE A 352 -20.57 -17.18 -2.14
C PHE A 352 -20.01 -15.76 -1.97
N PRO A 353 -18.71 -15.57 -2.26
CA PRO A 353 -18.10 -14.25 -2.19
C PRO A 353 -18.75 -13.27 -3.17
N GLY A 354 -18.96 -12.02 -2.74
CA GLY A 354 -19.37 -10.93 -3.63
C GLY A 354 -18.14 -10.30 -4.32
N LYS A 355 -18.28 -9.91 -5.57
CA LYS A 355 -17.27 -9.17 -6.32
C LYS A 355 -17.71 -7.72 -6.50
N PHE A 356 -16.78 -6.80 -6.33
CA PHE A 356 -16.99 -5.36 -6.31
C PHE A 356 -15.96 -4.69 -7.22
N SER A 357 -16.41 -3.82 -8.12
CA SER A 357 -15.53 -3.07 -9.03
C SER A 357 -16.10 -1.68 -9.30
N GLY A 358 -15.23 -0.75 -9.66
CA GLY A 358 -15.64 0.55 -10.16
C GLY A 358 -15.98 0.49 -11.66
N ALA A 359 -16.93 1.28 -12.10
CA ALA A 359 -17.35 1.31 -13.49
C ALA A 359 -16.26 1.82 -14.45
N THR A 360 -15.35 2.67 -13.95
CA THR A 360 -14.31 3.33 -14.75
C THR A 360 -12.99 2.58 -14.82
N ASP A 361 -12.79 1.56 -13.95
CA ASP A 361 -11.52 0.83 -13.86
C ASP A 361 -11.74 -0.70 -13.88
N PRO A 362 -11.89 -1.29 -15.07
CA PRO A 362 -12.10 -2.74 -15.20
C PRO A 362 -10.88 -3.59 -14.79
N GLY A 363 -9.70 -2.99 -14.67
CA GLY A 363 -8.48 -3.64 -14.20
C GLY A 363 -8.37 -3.75 -12.68
N SER A 364 -9.37 -3.26 -11.94
CA SER A 364 -9.39 -3.25 -10.48
C SER A 364 -10.70 -3.83 -9.94
N PHE A 365 -10.61 -4.80 -9.05
CA PHE A 365 -11.77 -5.35 -8.36
C PHE A 365 -11.38 -5.90 -6.99
N ALA A 366 -12.39 -6.06 -6.15
CA ALA A 366 -12.25 -6.71 -4.86
C ALA A 366 -13.29 -7.82 -4.68
N ILE A 367 -12.96 -8.77 -3.83
CA ILE A 367 -13.88 -9.83 -3.39
C ILE A 367 -14.04 -9.72 -1.89
N LEU A 368 -15.26 -9.88 -1.41
CA LEU A 368 -15.57 -9.87 0.01
C LEU A 368 -16.38 -11.12 0.37
N MET A 369 -15.92 -11.83 1.40
CA MET A 369 -16.62 -12.98 1.93
C MET A 369 -17.89 -12.54 2.65
N PRO A 370 -19.05 -13.18 2.41
CA PRO A 370 -20.27 -12.88 3.13
C PRO A 370 -20.19 -13.33 4.60
N MET A 371 -20.92 -12.65 5.44
CA MET A 371 -21.15 -13.04 6.83
C MET A 371 -22.46 -13.81 6.95
N ARG A 372 -22.53 -14.74 7.88
CA ARG A 372 -23.78 -15.43 8.19
C ARG A 372 -24.75 -14.44 8.85
N LEU A 373 -25.96 -14.36 8.35
CA LEU A 373 -27.06 -13.66 8.99
C LEU A 373 -27.56 -14.51 10.15
N ASN A 374 -27.97 -13.92 11.27
CA ASN A 374 -28.60 -14.62 12.37
C ASN A 374 -30.03 -15.05 11.96
N LYS A 375 -30.54 -16.16 12.51
CA LYS A 375 -31.89 -16.68 12.18
C LYS A 375 -33.00 -15.65 12.40
N GLU A 376 -32.90 -14.81 13.42
CA GLU A 376 -33.84 -13.71 13.68
C GLU A 376 -33.79 -12.62 12.60
N GLU A 377 -32.66 -12.45 11.95
CA GLU A 377 -32.48 -11.55 10.81
C GLU A 377 -32.99 -12.16 9.49
N GLU A 378 -32.97 -13.50 9.35
CA GLU A 378 -33.55 -14.21 8.21
C GLU A 378 -35.08 -14.10 8.22
N GLU A 379 -35.73 -14.35 9.37
CA GLU A 379 -37.19 -14.31 9.52
C GLU A 379 -37.80 -12.91 9.32
N ARG A 380 -37.08 -11.86 9.68
CA ARG A 380 -37.54 -10.46 9.43
C ARG A 380 -37.49 -10.08 7.93
N GLY A 381 -36.67 -10.74 7.14
CA GLY A 381 -36.61 -10.55 5.68
C GLY A 381 -37.81 -11.13 4.97
N GLU A 382 -38.29 -12.29 5.43
CA GLU A 382 -39.46 -12.98 4.84
C GLU A 382 -40.79 -12.25 5.18
N GLN A 383 -40.92 -11.59 6.34
CA GLN A 383 -42.08 -10.82 6.69
C GLN A 383 -42.23 -9.47 5.94
N GLY A 384 -41.10 -8.92 5.43
CA GLY A 384 -41.13 -7.73 4.57
C GLY A 384 -41.62 -8.00 3.14
N GLU A 385 -41.66 -9.26 2.71
CA GLU A 385 -42.17 -9.66 1.39
C GLU A 385 -43.71 -9.68 1.35
N ASP A 386 -44.39 -9.98 2.47
CA ASP A 386 -45.85 -10.07 2.50
C ASP A 386 -46.54 -8.68 2.52
N GLU A 387 -45.92 -7.65 3.13
CA GLU A 387 -46.49 -6.30 3.15
C GLU A 387 -46.38 -5.55 1.81
N SER A 388 -45.50 -5.94 0.89
CA SER A 388 -45.38 -5.29 -0.42
C SER A 388 -46.22 -5.92 -1.53
N SER A 389 -46.92 -7.02 -1.25
CA SER A 389 -47.82 -7.69 -2.21
C SER A 389 -49.31 -7.26 -2.06
N GLU A 390 -49.63 -6.41 -1.08
CA GLU A 390 -51.05 -5.92 -0.82
C GLU A 390 -51.24 -4.42 -1.10
N LEU A 391 -50.38 -3.74 -1.86
CA LEU A 391 -50.60 -2.34 -2.30
C LEU A 391 -50.59 -2.22 -3.85
#